data_19ea895805138c3a2279773497ffd117
#
_entry.id   19ea895805138c3a2279773497ffd117
#
_cell.length_a   1.000
_cell.length_b   1.000
_cell.length_c   1.000
_cell.angle_alpha   90.00
_cell.angle_beta   90.00
_cell.angle_gamma   90.00
#
_symmetry.space_group_name_H-M   'P 1'
#
loop_
_entity.id
_entity.type
_entity.pdbx_description
1 polymer ?
#
loop_
_entity_poly.entity_id
_entity_poly.type
_entity_poly.pdbx_seq_one_letter_code
_entity_poly.pdbx_strand_id
1 'polypeptide(L)'
;MTQRISLSRRQFLKTASVTAACGLLGLRESFADMAGKKNRPNILWLTSEDNSIFWLSCYGGTNCRTPNIDRLAKEGFRYTNCFDNAAVCAPTRSTWITGMYAISNGTQPMRSRNNIPHDVIKYYPDLLSKAGYHTSNWTKTDYNIGGRPDKECWDLLDKNKRFGWRYRKAGQPFFAVVNSTSSHESRAHGDAENTHNDPNKMKLHTYHPNLPAIRKSYAKYADAVENMDNDIKQTLDALKEDGLYEDTIIIYCSDHGGVMPRSKRFLYSSGTHCPLIVRIPEKYRDIWPAERPGMAVDRLVSFVDMPKTWLSLAGTEIPKTFQGTIFLGKDIEPEPEYHLSFRERADERCDCVRMIRDKRFAYYKNYMPYAPAGQYLAYLWKIQAAPAWEKHHREGKTNEITGRFFRPRVSEEFYDTVKDFDDVHNLIDAPEHQNRIARMKRAMRKKQLELYDSGLLPESMRQRRAQEHNLTIYEMARDPKLYPLESYLDAADTALERNSADLPTFVKGMSHSDSGIRYWAVVGLHLLQNDAIPAVRTLENALLDESDEVKIMAAWTLVKLSRKETGLKCLRDLLNNGTTTHRLLLNVLDWMGTDAVPLVREYLTSNPKQAKNILAKIAQDHGIEISK
;
A
#
# COMPACT_ATOMS: atom_id res chain seq x y z
N MET A 1 9.87 -66.26 45.98
CA MET A 1 10.70 -65.39 46.85
C MET A 1 10.44 -63.97 46.51
N THR A 2 9.57 -63.34 47.25
CA THR A 2 9.09 -61.94 47.03
C THR A 2 9.88 -61.07 48.05
N GLN A 3 10.87 -60.31 47.55
CA GLN A 3 11.55 -59.32 48.37
C GLN A 3 10.64 -58.09 48.58
N ARG A 4 10.25 -57.87 49.85
CA ARG A 4 9.62 -56.60 50.27
C ARG A 4 10.72 -55.57 50.50
N ILE A 5 10.75 -54.54 49.70
CA ILE A 5 11.59 -53.34 49.92
C ILE A 5 10.88 -52.49 50.97
N SER A 6 11.43 -52.39 52.18
CA SER A 6 10.93 -51.45 53.20
C SER A 6 11.69 -50.13 53.10
N LEU A 7 11.02 -49.10 52.64
CA LEU A 7 11.55 -47.75 52.68
C LEU A 7 11.50 -47.18 54.10
N SER A 8 12.58 -46.58 54.55
CA SER A 8 12.64 -45.97 55.89
C SER A 8 11.80 -44.70 55.95
N ARG A 9 11.23 -44.42 57.15
CA ARG A 9 10.38 -43.21 57.39
C ARG A 9 11.04 -41.91 56.92
N ARG A 10 12.38 -41.83 56.89
CA ARG A 10 13.14 -40.66 56.40
C ARG A 10 13.20 -40.57 54.90
N GLN A 11 13.14 -41.66 54.14
CA GLN A 11 13.09 -41.70 52.69
C GLN A 11 11.67 -41.38 52.21
N PHE A 12 10.62 -41.86 52.89
CA PHE A 12 9.25 -41.54 52.61
C PHE A 12 8.96 -40.03 52.78
N LEU A 13 9.50 -39.40 53.85
CA LEU A 13 9.33 -37.94 54.06
C LEU A 13 10.11 -37.10 53.06
N LYS A 14 11.26 -37.54 52.55
CA LYS A 14 11.99 -36.84 51.49
C LYS A 14 11.26 -36.93 50.13
N THR A 15 10.70 -38.08 49.80
CA THR A 15 9.96 -38.28 48.56
C THR A 15 8.62 -37.52 48.58
N ALA A 16 7.93 -37.51 49.71
CA ALA A 16 6.68 -36.74 49.88
C ALA A 16 6.92 -35.22 49.84
N SER A 17 8.05 -34.71 50.34
CA SER A 17 8.39 -33.26 50.28
C SER A 17 8.77 -32.80 48.88
N VAL A 18 9.45 -33.65 48.09
CA VAL A 18 9.78 -33.31 46.68
C VAL A 18 8.55 -33.34 45.80
N THR A 19 7.62 -34.30 46.00
CA THR A 19 6.37 -34.38 45.24
C THR A 19 5.42 -33.23 45.57
N ALA A 20 5.37 -32.80 46.84
CA ALA A 20 4.57 -31.65 47.24
C ALA A 20 5.14 -30.31 46.73
N ALA A 21 6.47 -30.16 46.68
CA ALA A 21 7.13 -28.98 46.14
C ALA A 21 6.97 -28.86 44.61
N CYS A 22 7.08 -29.98 43.88
CA CYS A 22 6.80 -29.99 42.43
C CYS A 22 5.33 -29.75 42.10
N GLY A 23 4.39 -30.26 42.90
CA GLY A 23 2.98 -30.02 42.75
C GLY A 23 2.59 -28.55 43.04
N LEU A 24 3.23 -27.93 44.05
CA LEU A 24 3.01 -26.51 44.39
C LEU A 24 3.64 -25.54 43.36
N LEU A 25 4.78 -25.90 42.75
CA LEU A 25 5.38 -25.14 41.66
C LEU A 25 4.55 -25.25 40.38
N GLY A 26 4.08 -26.43 39.98
CA GLY A 26 3.19 -26.62 38.85
C GLY A 26 1.81 -25.96 39.02
N LEU A 27 1.29 -25.91 40.25
CA LEU A 27 0.08 -25.17 40.57
C LEU A 27 0.31 -23.64 40.53
N ARG A 28 1.47 -23.14 41.00
CA ARG A 28 1.81 -21.72 40.92
C ARG A 28 2.00 -21.26 39.46
N GLU A 29 2.64 -22.06 38.62
CA GLU A 29 2.76 -21.75 37.18
C GLU A 29 1.40 -21.80 36.49
N SER A 30 0.52 -22.77 36.82
CA SER A 30 -0.84 -22.80 36.25
C SER A 30 -1.73 -21.67 36.77
N PHE A 31 -1.62 -21.26 38.03
CA PHE A 31 -2.34 -20.11 38.59
C PHE A 31 -1.79 -18.78 38.07
N ALA A 32 -0.50 -18.63 37.85
CA ALA A 32 0.12 -17.46 37.22
C ALA A 32 -0.26 -17.36 35.74
N ASP A 33 -0.31 -18.46 35.00
CA ASP A 33 -0.77 -18.53 33.61
C ASP A 33 -2.27 -18.28 33.49
N MET A 34 -3.08 -18.78 34.44
CA MET A 34 -4.51 -18.46 34.53
C MET A 34 -4.79 -17.01 34.96
N ALA A 35 -3.97 -16.43 35.84
CA ALA A 35 -4.10 -15.01 36.23
C ALA A 35 -3.64 -14.09 35.09
N GLY A 36 -2.61 -14.45 34.35
CA GLY A 36 -2.18 -13.76 33.14
C GLY A 36 -3.24 -13.82 32.03
N LYS A 37 -3.94 -14.93 31.89
CA LYS A 37 -5.05 -15.09 30.92
C LYS A 37 -6.30 -14.27 31.29
N LYS A 38 -6.53 -14.00 32.58
CA LYS A 38 -7.69 -13.22 33.07
C LYS A 38 -7.63 -11.71 32.76
N ASN A 39 -6.47 -11.17 32.39
CA ASN A 39 -6.27 -9.72 32.23
C ASN A 39 -5.96 -9.29 30.79
N ARG A 40 -6.16 -10.15 29.80
CA ARG A 40 -5.94 -9.82 28.38
C ARG A 40 -7.09 -8.98 27.85
N PRO A 41 -6.82 -7.82 27.21
CA PRO A 41 -7.88 -6.97 26.66
C PRO A 41 -8.55 -7.66 25.47
N ASN A 42 -9.86 -7.43 25.31
CA ASN A 42 -10.48 -7.59 24.01
C ASN A 42 -9.95 -6.49 23.08
N ILE A 43 -9.84 -6.78 21.79
CA ILE A 43 -9.38 -5.83 20.79
C ILE A 43 -10.43 -5.77 19.67
N LEU A 44 -10.97 -4.58 19.44
CA LEU A 44 -11.84 -4.28 18.31
C LEU A 44 -11.11 -3.35 17.35
N TRP A 45 -10.82 -3.82 16.15
CA TRP A 45 -10.23 -3.03 15.08
C TRP A 45 -11.30 -2.62 14.07
N LEU A 46 -11.70 -1.35 14.14
CA LEU A 46 -12.63 -0.71 13.22
C LEU A 46 -11.86 -0.13 12.06
N THR A 47 -12.17 -0.52 10.83
CA THR A 47 -11.59 0.06 9.65
C THR A 47 -12.66 0.70 8.78
N SER A 48 -12.40 1.91 8.28
CA SER A 48 -13.10 2.47 7.13
C SER A 48 -12.30 2.24 5.86
N GLU A 49 -12.96 2.14 4.72
CA GLU A 49 -12.27 2.11 3.45
C GLU A 49 -12.10 3.53 2.92
N ASP A 50 -10.97 3.77 2.22
CA ASP A 50 -10.72 4.92 1.35
C ASP A 50 -10.88 6.31 2.04
N ASN A 51 -10.45 6.47 3.30
CA ASN A 51 -10.70 7.69 4.06
C ASN A 51 -9.43 8.29 4.67
N SER A 52 -9.16 9.57 4.43
CA SER A 52 -8.03 10.30 5.01
C SER A 52 -8.48 11.25 6.11
N ILE A 53 -7.52 11.81 6.85
CA ILE A 53 -7.76 12.83 7.88
C ILE A 53 -8.50 14.07 7.33
N PHE A 54 -8.39 14.36 6.04
CA PHE A 54 -9.06 15.49 5.37
C PHE A 54 -10.60 15.46 5.53
N TRP A 55 -11.19 14.27 5.68
CA TRP A 55 -12.64 14.08 5.74
C TRP A 55 -13.22 14.01 7.15
N LEU A 56 -12.37 13.89 8.19
CA LEU A 56 -12.84 13.67 9.56
C LEU A 56 -12.79 14.96 10.38
N SER A 57 -13.92 15.30 11.03
CA SER A 57 -14.07 16.52 11.84
C SER A 57 -13.07 16.60 12.99
N CYS A 58 -12.74 15.49 13.68
CA CYS A 58 -11.75 15.47 14.77
C CYS A 58 -10.31 15.73 14.30
N TYR A 59 -10.04 15.66 12.99
CA TYR A 59 -8.76 16.07 12.38
C TYR A 59 -8.83 17.45 11.69
N GLY A 60 -9.96 18.16 11.82
CA GLY A 60 -10.17 19.49 11.20
C GLY A 60 -10.82 19.45 9.82
N GLY A 61 -11.30 18.29 9.37
CA GLY A 61 -12.11 18.15 8.17
C GLY A 61 -13.42 18.92 8.29
N THR A 62 -13.82 19.60 7.21
CA THR A 62 -15.01 20.48 7.19
C THR A 62 -16.06 20.07 6.16
N ASN A 63 -15.78 19.04 5.34
CA ASN A 63 -16.64 18.65 4.22
C ASN A 63 -17.86 17.80 4.65
N CYS A 64 -17.80 17.15 5.80
CA CYS A 64 -18.87 16.31 6.34
C CYS A 64 -18.81 16.25 7.87
N ARG A 65 -19.81 15.64 8.49
CA ARG A 65 -19.90 15.47 9.93
C ARG A 65 -19.63 14.03 10.33
N THR A 66 -18.70 13.84 11.28
CA THR A 66 -18.35 12.51 11.81
C THR A 66 -18.47 12.45 13.34
N PRO A 67 -19.68 12.71 13.92
CA PRO A 67 -19.85 12.90 15.35
C PRO A 67 -19.53 11.65 16.19
N ASN A 68 -19.64 10.44 15.62
CA ASN A 68 -19.38 9.20 16.33
C ASN A 68 -17.88 8.92 16.42
N ILE A 69 -17.14 9.19 15.35
CA ILE A 69 -15.66 9.16 15.35
C ILE A 69 -15.10 10.28 16.23
N ASP A 70 -15.71 11.48 16.21
CA ASP A 70 -15.33 12.59 17.08
C ASP A 70 -15.49 12.24 18.56
N ARG A 71 -16.58 11.54 18.91
CA ARG A 71 -16.80 11.01 20.27
C ARG A 71 -15.71 9.99 20.63
N LEU A 72 -15.42 9.04 19.73
CA LEU A 72 -14.36 8.06 19.96
C LEU A 72 -12.98 8.76 20.17
N ALA A 73 -12.71 9.83 19.44
CA ALA A 73 -11.49 10.63 19.62
C ALA A 73 -11.45 11.36 20.98
N LYS A 74 -12.60 11.83 21.48
CA LYS A 74 -12.70 12.44 22.82
C LYS A 74 -12.55 11.41 23.96
N GLU A 75 -13.03 10.20 23.75
CA GLU A 75 -12.93 9.09 24.70
C GLU A 75 -11.59 8.33 24.58
N GLY A 76 -10.78 8.61 23.57
CA GLY A 76 -9.53 7.92 23.25
C GLY A 76 -8.36 8.87 22.96
N PHE A 77 -7.39 8.39 22.23
CA PHE A 77 -6.17 9.08 21.85
C PHE A 77 -6.08 9.18 20.33
N ARG A 78 -5.87 10.38 19.80
CA ARG A 78 -5.84 10.67 18.39
C ARG A 78 -4.39 10.84 17.91
N TYR A 79 -3.88 9.89 17.12
CA TYR A 79 -2.55 9.97 16.53
C TYR A 79 -2.56 10.95 15.34
N THR A 80 -1.59 11.87 15.31
CA THR A 80 -1.52 12.92 14.29
C THR A 80 -0.64 12.56 13.10
N ASN A 81 0.21 11.55 13.23
CA ASN A 81 1.18 11.13 12.21
C ASN A 81 1.08 9.61 11.94
N CYS A 82 -0.05 9.18 11.40
CA CYS A 82 -0.24 7.80 10.98
C CYS A 82 -0.32 7.71 9.45
N PHE A 83 0.51 6.84 8.86
CA PHE A 83 0.64 6.76 7.41
C PHE A 83 0.53 5.33 6.88
N ASP A 84 -0.18 5.20 5.76
CA ASP A 84 -0.24 3.96 4.99
C ASP A 84 1.02 3.76 4.14
N ASN A 85 1.38 2.49 3.94
CA ASN A 85 2.56 2.11 3.16
C ASN A 85 2.32 2.06 1.64
N ALA A 86 1.07 1.98 1.16
CA ALA A 86 0.79 1.66 -0.26
C ALA A 86 -0.28 2.51 -0.96
N ALA A 87 -1.04 3.34 -0.26
CA ALA A 87 -2.14 4.18 -0.75
C ALA A 87 -3.24 3.44 -1.54
N VAL A 88 -3.35 2.11 -1.39
CA VAL A 88 -4.40 1.29 -2.05
C VAL A 88 -4.65 -0.01 -1.29
N CYS A 89 -5.92 -0.45 -1.21
CA CYS A 89 -6.38 -1.50 -0.30
C CYS A 89 -5.59 -2.81 -0.36
N ALA A 90 -5.38 -3.43 -1.52
CA ALA A 90 -4.80 -4.77 -1.59
C ALA A 90 -3.36 -4.84 -1.05
N PRO A 91 -2.37 -4.02 -1.47
CA PRO A 91 -1.03 -4.07 -0.90
C PRO A 91 -0.96 -3.53 0.55
N THR A 92 -1.83 -2.58 0.96
CA THR A 92 -1.97 -2.18 2.36
C THR A 92 -2.40 -3.37 3.23
N ARG A 93 -3.44 -4.09 2.80
CA ARG A 93 -3.97 -5.25 3.55
C ARG A 93 -3.03 -6.45 3.53
N SER A 94 -2.19 -6.57 2.48
CA SER A 94 -1.05 -7.50 2.48
C SER A 94 -0.03 -7.15 3.57
N THR A 95 0.30 -5.87 3.70
CA THR A 95 1.17 -5.37 4.78
C THR A 95 0.57 -5.66 6.16
N TRP A 96 -0.73 -5.44 6.33
CA TRP A 96 -1.42 -5.72 7.59
C TRP A 96 -1.40 -7.21 7.96
N ILE A 97 -1.76 -8.10 7.02
CA ILE A 97 -1.91 -9.52 7.38
C ILE A 97 -0.58 -10.19 7.72
N THR A 98 0.51 -9.74 7.09
CA THR A 98 1.86 -10.34 7.23
C THR A 98 2.77 -9.60 8.20
N GLY A 99 2.46 -8.34 8.57
CA GLY A 99 3.39 -7.49 9.32
C GLY A 99 4.67 -7.13 8.54
N MET A 100 4.63 -7.27 7.20
CA MET A 100 5.74 -6.98 6.30
C MET A 100 5.35 -5.98 5.23
N TYR A 101 6.28 -5.14 4.80
CA TYR A 101 6.08 -4.34 3.61
C TYR A 101 5.81 -5.23 2.39
N ALA A 102 4.79 -4.92 1.59
CA ALA A 102 4.45 -5.74 0.43
C ALA A 102 5.57 -5.78 -0.62
N ILE A 103 6.44 -4.76 -0.69
CA ILE A 103 7.66 -4.77 -1.54
C ILE A 103 8.69 -5.80 -1.08
N SER A 104 8.67 -6.19 0.20
CA SER A 104 9.59 -7.17 0.78
C SER A 104 9.16 -8.61 0.52
N ASN A 105 7.87 -8.86 0.28
CA ASN A 105 7.33 -10.19 0.05
C ASN A 105 6.77 -10.40 -1.37
N GLY A 106 6.87 -9.38 -2.25
CA GLY A 106 6.50 -9.51 -3.66
C GLY A 106 5.00 -9.30 -3.95
N THR A 107 4.22 -8.78 -2.99
CA THR A 107 2.76 -8.61 -3.13
C THR A 107 2.33 -7.15 -3.36
N GLN A 108 3.25 -6.27 -3.73
CA GLN A 108 3.00 -4.84 -3.93
C GLN A 108 2.14 -4.49 -5.16
N PRO A 109 2.09 -5.24 -6.28
CA PRO A 109 1.16 -4.92 -7.35
C PRO A 109 -0.26 -5.23 -6.92
N MET A 110 -1.20 -4.30 -7.13
CA MET A 110 -2.60 -4.49 -6.75
C MET A 110 -3.19 -5.76 -7.40
N ARG A 111 -3.76 -6.65 -6.58
CA ARG A 111 -4.35 -7.94 -6.97
C ARG A 111 -3.36 -8.87 -7.69
N SER A 112 -2.11 -8.88 -7.23
CA SER A 112 -1.06 -9.74 -7.79
C SER A 112 -1.32 -11.23 -7.55
N ARG A 113 -1.85 -11.60 -6.38
CA ARG A 113 -2.01 -12.99 -5.92
C ARG A 113 -0.73 -13.82 -5.99
N ASN A 114 0.43 -13.16 -5.89
CA ASN A 114 1.71 -13.85 -5.81
C ASN A 114 1.76 -14.70 -4.55
N ASN A 115 2.33 -15.90 -4.65
CA ASN A 115 2.57 -16.77 -3.50
C ASN A 115 3.71 -16.20 -2.64
N ILE A 116 3.64 -16.51 -1.35
CA ILE A 116 4.69 -16.27 -0.36
C ILE A 116 5.01 -17.59 0.35
N PRO A 117 6.18 -17.75 0.98
CA PRO A 117 6.49 -18.93 1.80
C PRO A 117 5.70 -18.88 3.12
N HIS A 118 4.51 -19.51 3.16
CA HIS A 118 3.60 -19.48 4.32
C HIS A 118 4.15 -20.21 5.56
N ASP A 119 5.15 -21.05 5.39
CA ASP A 119 5.90 -21.68 6.48
C ASP A 119 6.85 -20.70 7.17
N VAL A 120 7.32 -19.67 6.48
CA VAL A 120 8.19 -18.60 6.99
C VAL A 120 7.37 -17.38 7.43
N ILE A 121 6.50 -16.87 6.53
CA ILE A 121 5.70 -15.66 6.75
C ILE A 121 4.36 -16.05 7.38
N LYS A 122 4.18 -15.68 8.67
CA LYS A 122 2.95 -15.98 9.42
C LYS A 122 1.95 -14.83 9.33
N TYR A 123 0.67 -15.15 9.36
CA TYR A 123 -0.41 -14.19 9.47
C TYR A 123 -0.71 -13.90 10.94
N TYR A 124 -0.89 -12.64 11.31
CA TYR A 124 -1.12 -12.27 12.71
C TYR A 124 -2.38 -12.91 13.34
N PRO A 125 -3.49 -13.15 12.60
CA PRO A 125 -4.67 -13.79 13.21
C PRO A 125 -4.40 -15.23 13.65
N ASP A 126 -3.58 -16.00 12.90
CA ASP A 126 -3.17 -17.36 13.31
C ASP A 126 -2.46 -17.33 14.66
N LEU A 127 -1.60 -16.34 14.86
CA LEU A 127 -0.82 -16.18 16.10
C LEU A 127 -1.72 -15.79 17.26
N LEU A 128 -2.70 -14.91 17.03
CA LEU A 128 -3.71 -14.52 18.01
C LEU A 128 -4.63 -15.69 18.39
N SER A 129 -5.11 -16.47 17.40
CA SER A 129 -5.93 -17.66 17.65
C SER A 129 -5.14 -18.71 18.43
N LYS A 130 -3.88 -18.98 18.06
CA LYS A 130 -2.98 -19.86 18.82
C LYS A 130 -2.75 -19.38 20.25
N ALA A 131 -2.75 -18.06 20.50
CA ALA A 131 -2.66 -17.48 21.84
C ALA A 131 -3.98 -17.54 22.62
N GLY A 132 -5.06 -18.07 22.03
CA GLY A 132 -6.35 -18.30 22.67
C GLY A 132 -7.38 -17.19 22.47
N TYR A 133 -7.11 -16.19 21.61
CA TYR A 133 -8.11 -15.22 21.17
C TYR A 133 -9.11 -15.87 20.23
N HIS A 134 -10.39 -15.44 20.29
CA HIS A 134 -11.31 -15.67 19.19
C HIS A 134 -11.09 -14.59 18.12
N THR A 135 -10.65 -15.00 16.94
CA THR A 135 -10.34 -14.08 15.84
C THR A 135 -11.50 -14.02 14.85
N SER A 136 -11.96 -12.80 14.53
CA SER A 136 -13.01 -12.62 13.54
C SER A 136 -12.75 -11.44 12.60
N ASN A 137 -13.18 -11.57 11.35
CA ASN A 137 -13.13 -10.50 10.36
C ASN A 137 -14.47 -10.41 9.63
N TRP A 138 -15.04 -9.21 9.59
CA TRP A 138 -16.27 -8.98 8.85
C TRP A 138 -16.00 -8.30 7.51
N THR A 139 -16.44 -8.94 6.44
CA THR A 139 -16.56 -8.61 5.05
C THR A 139 -15.28 -8.53 4.23
N LYS A 140 -14.27 -7.76 4.60
CA LYS A 140 -13.15 -7.43 3.71
C LYS A 140 -11.86 -8.10 4.13
N THR A 141 -11.24 -8.81 3.19
CA THR A 141 -9.89 -9.38 3.32
C THR A 141 -8.92 -8.70 2.36
N ASP A 142 -9.04 -8.94 1.08
CA ASP A 142 -8.26 -8.31 -0.02
C ASP A 142 -6.74 -8.38 0.24
N TYR A 143 -6.25 -9.52 0.80
CA TYR A 143 -4.85 -9.63 1.27
C TYR A 143 -3.82 -9.72 0.14
N ASN A 144 -4.24 -9.81 -1.13
CA ASN A 144 -3.35 -9.73 -2.28
C ASN A 144 -2.33 -10.87 -2.41
N ILE A 145 -2.51 -11.96 -1.69
CA ILE A 145 -1.58 -13.07 -1.53
C ILE A 145 -2.21 -14.34 -2.07
N GLY A 146 -1.43 -15.12 -2.83
CA GLY A 146 -1.80 -16.45 -3.30
C GLY A 146 -1.38 -17.58 -2.37
N GLY A 147 -1.74 -18.81 -2.75
CA GLY A 147 -1.28 -20.04 -2.08
C GLY A 147 -2.05 -20.43 -0.82
N ARG A 148 -2.85 -19.53 -0.24
CA ARG A 148 -3.69 -19.82 0.94
C ARG A 148 -5.02 -19.06 0.87
N PRO A 149 -6.17 -19.73 1.08
CA PRO A 149 -7.46 -19.05 1.20
C PRO A 149 -7.53 -18.11 2.41
N ASP A 150 -8.02 -16.89 2.22
CA ASP A 150 -8.11 -15.86 3.27
C ASP A 150 -8.87 -16.32 4.52
N LYS A 151 -9.90 -17.18 4.34
CA LYS A 151 -10.74 -17.67 5.44
C LYS A 151 -9.98 -18.56 6.45
N GLU A 152 -8.87 -19.16 6.04
CA GLU A 152 -8.14 -20.12 6.87
C GLU A 152 -7.35 -19.47 8.01
N CYS A 153 -7.13 -18.16 7.97
CA CYS A 153 -6.43 -17.44 9.04
C CYS A 153 -7.36 -16.88 10.12
N TRP A 154 -8.68 -17.02 10.00
CA TRP A 154 -9.67 -16.51 10.94
C TRP A 154 -10.52 -17.62 11.53
N ASP A 155 -10.81 -17.57 12.83
CA ASP A 155 -11.82 -18.47 13.44
C ASP A 155 -13.21 -18.20 12.86
N LEU A 156 -13.49 -16.93 12.49
CA LEU A 156 -14.74 -16.53 11.86
C LEU A 156 -14.49 -15.48 10.76
N LEU A 157 -14.73 -15.85 9.51
CA LEU A 157 -14.81 -14.93 8.36
C LEU A 157 -16.16 -15.11 7.68
N ASP A 158 -17.13 -14.24 7.98
CA ASP A 158 -18.49 -14.33 7.46
C ASP A 158 -19.11 -12.93 7.30
N LYS A 159 -19.51 -12.60 6.06
CA LYS A 159 -20.13 -11.31 5.72
C LYS A 159 -21.48 -11.07 6.40
N ASN A 160 -22.15 -12.12 6.88
CA ASN A 160 -23.44 -12.03 7.56
C ASN A 160 -23.28 -11.89 9.08
N LYS A 161 -22.06 -11.98 9.61
CA LYS A 161 -21.77 -11.98 11.05
C LYS A 161 -20.90 -10.79 11.44
N ARG A 162 -21.47 -9.57 11.36
CA ARG A 162 -20.78 -8.32 11.62
C ARG A 162 -20.13 -8.27 13.00
N PHE A 163 -20.81 -8.74 14.02
CA PHE A 163 -20.35 -8.70 15.42
C PHE A 163 -19.74 -10.05 15.80
N GLY A 164 -18.59 -10.38 15.18
CA GLY A 164 -17.93 -11.68 15.30
C GLY A 164 -17.58 -12.09 16.72
N TRP A 165 -17.37 -11.13 17.64
CA TRP A 165 -17.10 -11.40 19.06
C TRP A 165 -18.23 -12.14 19.77
N ARG A 166 -19.49 -12.09 19.27
CA ARG A 166 -20.64 -12.81 19.84
C ARG A 166 -20.55 -14.33 19.68
N TYR A 167 -19.63 -14.81 18.81
CA TYR A 167 -19.43 -16.24 18.52
C TYR A 167 -18.28 -16.87 19.32
N ARG A 168 -17.61 -16.08 20.19
CA ARG A 168 -16.54 -16.57 21.07
C ARG A 168 -17.10 -17.46 22.18
N LYS A 169 -16.25 -18.28 22.78
CA LYS A 169 -16.57 -19.01 24.02
C LYS A 169 -16.72 -18.03 25.20
N ALA A 170 -17.51 -18.41 26.20
CA ALA A 170 -17.65 -17.60 27.41
C ALA A 170 -16.28 -17.34 28.07
N GLY A 171 -15.99 -16.08 28.40
CA GLY A 171 -14.71 -15.67 28.98
C GLY A 171 -13.50 -15.67 28.04
N GLN A 172 -13.65 -16.07 26.79
CA GLN A 172 -12.58 -16.02 25.79
C GLN A 172 -12.34 -14.58 25.33
N PRO A 173 -11.10 -14.06 25.34
CA PRO A 173 -10.80 -12.77 24.73
C PRO A 173 -10.99 -12.83 23.23
N PHE A 174 -11.32 -11.71 22.60
CA PHE A 174 -11.47 -11.64 21.14
C PHE A 174 -10.58 -10.57 20.51
N PHE A 175 -10.22 -10.84 19.25
CA PHE A 175 -9.72 -9.88 18.29
C PHE A 175 -10.70 -9.82 17.11
N ALA A 176 -11.44 -8.73 16.99
CA ALA A 176 -12.44 -8.59 15.96
C ALA A 176 -12.11 -7.43 15.01
N VAL A 177 -12.12 -7.70 13.70
CA VAL A 177 -12.03 -6.68 12.66
C VAL A 177 -13.41 -6.42 12.09
N VAL A 178 -13.81 -5.15 12.07
CA VAL A 178 -15.06 -4.72 11.44
C VAL A 178 -14.75 -3.65 10.40
N ASN A 179 -14.98 -3.99 9.13
CA ASN A 179 -14.66 -3.11 8.00
C ASN A 179 -15.94 -2.40 7.51
N SER A 180 -16.00 -1.06 7.62
CA SER A 180 -17.05 -0.30 6.94
C SER A 180 -16.64 -0.06 5.48
N THR A 181 -17.52 -0.47 4.56
CA THR A 181 -17.35 -0.24 3.11
C THR A 181 -18.18 0.93 2.62
N SER A 182 -18.81 1.69 3.52
CA SER A 182 -19.70 2.79 3.15
C SER A 182 -18.97 4.01 2.59
N SER A 183 -17.67 4.15 2.83
CA SER A 183 -16.80 5.17 2.24
C SER A 183 -15.92 4.65 1.07
N HIS A 184 -16.11 3.40 0.62
CA HIS A 184 -15.35 2.84 -0.50
C HIS A 184 -15.55 3.63 -1.79
N GLU A 185 -14.53 3.71 -2.66
CA GLU A 185 -14.50 4.45 -3.92
C GLU A 185 -15.75 4.25 -4.80
N SER A 186 -16.33 3.05 -4.78
CA SER A 186 -17.57 2.76 -5.52
C SER A 186 -18.77 3.62 -5.10
N ARG A 187 -18.75 4.18 -3.90
CA ARG A 187 -19.82 5.07 -3.42
C ARG A 187 -19.75 6.46 -4.04
N ALA A 188 -18.59 6.85 -4.59
CA ALA A 188 -18.43 8.09 -5.35
C ALA A 188 -18.67 7.91 -6.86
N HIS A 189 -18.90 6.68 -7.36
CA HIS A 189 -19.13 6.40 -8.78
C HIS A 189 -20.48 6.91 -9.28
N GLY A 190 -20.53 7.22 -10.58
CA GLY A 190 -21.76 7.55 -11.29
C GLY A 190 -22.30 8.95 -10.97
N ASP A 191 -23.61 9.09 -11.07
CA ASP A 191 -24.29 10.37 -10.88
C ASP A 191 -24.13 10.94 -9.46
N ALA A 192 -23.91 12.26 -9.38
CA ALA A 192 -23.71 13.02 -8.15
C ALA A 192 -24.65 14.25 -8.07
N GLU A 193 -25.81 14.20 -8.72
CA GLU A 193 -26.77 15.31 -8.73
C GLU A 193 -27.55 15.42 -7.41
N ASN A 194 -27.86 14.30 -6.77
CA ASN A 194 -28.64 14.25 -5.53
C ASN A 194 -27.75 13.94 -4.33
N THR A 195 -27.18 14.97 -3.72
CA THR A 195 -26.33 14.84 -2.52
C THR A 195 -27.01 15.54 -1.32
N HIS A 196 -26.80 14.98 -0.13
CA HIS A 196 -27.21 15.60 1.13
C HIS A 196 -26.34 16.82 1.44
N ASN A 197 -25.04 16.68 1.25
CA ASN A 197 -24.08 17.77 1.40
C ASN A 197 -24.12 18.71 0.19
N ASP A 198 -24.04 20.04 0.45
CA ASP A 198 -24.08 21.08 -0.60
C ASP A 198 -22.75 21.13 -1.37
N PRO A 199 -22.73 20.86 -2.69
CA PRO A 199 -21.51 20.93 -3.50
C PRO A 199 -20.79 22.28 -3.43
N ASN A 200 -21.54 23.39 -3.26
CA ASN A 200 -20.97 24.74 -3.22
C ASN A 200 -20.15 25.00 -1.93
N LYS A 201 -20.43 24.26 -0.87
CA LYS A 201 -19.73 24.36 0.42
C LYS A 201 -18.49 23.46 0.51
N MET A 202 -18.25 22.60 -0.47
CA MET A 202 -17.12 21.67 -0.44
C MET A 202 -15.79 22.40 -0.51
N LYS A 203 -14.90 22.13 0.45
CA LYS A 203 -13.49 22.52 0.40
C LYS A 203 -12.77 21.53 -0.51
N LEU A 204 -12.22 22.01 -1.62
CA LEU A 204 -11.46 21.19 -2.55
C LEU A 204 -9.97 21.15 -2.14
N HIS A 205 -9.28 20.08 -2.50
CA HIS A 205 -7.82 20.10 -2.54
C HIS A 205 -7.34 21.13 -3.57
N THR A 206 -6.22 21.79 -3.30
CA THR A 206 -5.71 22.90 -4.13
C THR A 206 -5.26 22.46 -5.52
N TYR A 207 -4.95 21.19 -5.71
CA TYR A 207 -4.61 20.63 -7.01
C TYR A 207 -5.82 20.33 -7.90
N HIS A 208 -7.04 20.38 -7.38
CA HIS A 208 -8.25 20.23 -8.19
C HIS A 208 -8.73 21.58 -8.74
N PRO A 209 -9.07 21.67 -10.03
CA PRO A 209 -9.74 22.85 -10.55
C PRO A 209 -11.17 22.96 -9.98
N ASN A 210 -11.62 24.19 -9.79
CA ASN A 210 -12.95 24.46 -9.26
C ASN A 210 -14.04 24.24 -10.32
N LEU A 211 -14.39 22.97 -10.56
CA LEU A 211 -15.41 22.56 -11.53
C LEU A 211 -16.66 22.02 -10.83
N PRO A 212 -17.87 22.26 -11.36
CA PRO A 212 -19.11 21.72 -10.80
C PRO A 212 -19.09 20.20 -10.59
N ALA A 213 -18.59 19.44 -11.56
CA ALA A 213 -18.49 17.98 -11.46
C ALA A 213 -17.57 17.51 -10.33
N ILE A 214 -16.49 18.26 -10.06
CA ILE A 214 -15.57 17.96 -8.95
C ILE A 214 -16.28 18.25 -7.63
N ARG A 215 -16.93 19.40 -7.47
CA ARG A 215 -17.67 19.76 -6.26
C ARG A 215 -18.78 18.75 -5.94
N LYS A 216 -19.55 18.33 -6.95
CA LYS A 216 -20.57 17.29 -6.81
C LYS A 216 -19.98 15.94 -6.37
N SER A 217 -18.85 15.54 -6.95
CA SER A 217 -18.14 14.31 -6.53
C SER A 217 -17.69 14.39 -5.07
N TYR A 218 -17.22 15.57 -4.61
CA TYR A 218 -16.86 15.78 -3.21
C TYR A 218 -18.08 15.67 -2.29
N ALA A 219 -19.21 16.30 -2.64
CA ALA A 219 -20.44 16.25 -1.85
C ALA A 219 -20.97 14.81 -1.75
N LYS A 220 -20.99 14.08 -2.87
CA LYS A 220 -21.38 12.65 -2.87
C LYS A 220 -20.49 11.79 -1.98
N TYR A 221 -19.18 12.04 -1.98
CA TYR A 221 -18.27 11.31 -1.11
C TYR A 221 -18.40 11.74 0.35
N ALA A 222 -18.69 13.00 0.64
CA ALA A 222 -19.02 13.47 1.99
C ALA A 222 -20.21 12.70 2.59
N ASP A 223 -21.29 12.51 1.80
CA ASP A 223 -22.44 11.68 2.20
C ASP A 223 -22.02 10.23 2.53
N ALA A 224 -21.10 9.67 1.74
CA ALA A 224 -20.57 8.32 1.97
C ALA A 224 -19.76 8.22 3.28
N VAL A 225 -18.99 9.25 3.62
CA VAL A 225 -18.24 9.33 4.89
C VAL A 225 -19.17 9.46 6.09
N GLU A 226 -20.27 10.23 6.00
CA GLU A 226 -21.28 10.31 7.05
C GLU A 226 -21.99 8.95 7.27
N ASN A 227 -22.28 8.22 6.19
CA ASN A 227 -22.81 6.86 6.29
C ASN A 227 -21.81 5.90 6.97
N MET A 228 -20.52 6.03 6.69
CA MET A 228 -19.46 5.28 7.36
C MET A 228 -19.39 5.60 8.85
N ASP A 229 -19.51 6.87 9.26
CA ASP A 229 -19.58 7.27 10.68
C ASP A 229 -20.77 6.62 11.41
N ASN A 230 -21.91 6.46 10.72
CA ASN A 230 -23.06 5.72 11.24
C ASN A 230 -22.79 4.22 11.38
N ASP A 231 -22.03 3.60 10.46
CA ASP A 231 -21.60 2.20 10.62
C ASP A 231 -20.73 2.01 11.86
N ILE A 232 -19.81 2.95 12.11
CA ILE A 232 -18.98 2.93 13.33
C ILE A 232 -19.86 3.04 14.58
N LYS A 233 -20.84 3.96 14.58
CA LYS A 233 -21.83 4.09 15.68
C LYS A 233 -22.51 2.75 15.99
N GLN A 234 -23.08 2.10 14.97
CA GLN A 234 -23.79 0.83 15.17
C GLN A 234 -22.90 -0.25 15.78
N THR A 235 -21.62 -0.28 15.41
CA THR A 235 -20.66 -1.26 15.95
C THR A 235 -20.30 -0.96 17.41
N LEU A 236 -20.12 0.32 17.75
CA LEU A 236 -19.84 0.74 19.12
C LEU A 236 -21.07 0.53 20.04
N ASP A 237 -22.27 0.79 19.54
CA ASP A 237 -23.52 0.57 20.29
C ASP A 237 -23.72 -0.94 20.58
N ALA A 238 -23.52 -1.81 19.58
CA ALA A 238 -23.57 -3.26 19.80
C ALA A 238 -22.54 -3.76 20.83
N LEU A 239 -21.34 -3.20 20.85
CA LEU A 239 -20.33 -3.54 21.85
C LEU A 239 -20.73 -3.08 23.28
N LYS A 240 -21.41 -1.93 23.39
CA LYS A 240 -21.97 -1.42 24.66
C LYS A 240 -23.15 -2.27 25.14
N GLU A 241 -24.06 -2.63 24.24
CA GLU A 241 -25.20 -3.52 24.54
C GLU A 241 -24.74 -4.88 25.06
N ASP A 242 -23.64 -5.41 24.51
CA ASP A 242 -23.04 -6.66 24.97
C ASP A 242 -22.24 -6.53 26.29
N GLY A 243 -22.16 -5.32 26.88
CA GLY A 243 -21.44 -5.06 28.14
C GLY A 243 -19.92 -5.16 28.02
N LEU A 244 -19.35 -5.06 26.80
CA LEU A 244 -17.93 -5.32 26.52
C LEU A 244 -17.11 -4.04 26.31
N TYR A 245 -17.75 -2.87 26.30
CA TYR A 245 -17.11 -1.60 25.93
C TYR A 245 -15.93 -1.25 26.86
N GLU A 246 -16.08 -1.47 28.18
CA GLU A 246 -15.03 -1.19 29.17
C GLU A 246 -13.99 -2.33 29.33
N ASP A 247 -14.16 -3.41 28.54
CA ASP A 247 -13.24 -4.53 28.48
C ASP A 247 -12.45 -4.57 27.16
N THR A 248 -12.67 -3.59 26.26
CA THR A 248 -12.19 -3.64 24.89
C THR A 248 -11.34 -2.42 24.56
N ILE A 249 -10.12 -2.66 24.06
CA ILE A 249 -9.31 -1.66 23.34
C ILE A 249 -9.92 -1.51 21.95
N ILE A 250 -10.32 -0.28 21.59
CA ILE A 250 -10.96 0.02 20.31
C ILE A 250 -9.99 0.84 19.48
N ILE A 251 -9.65 0.33 18.28
CA ILE A 251 -8.78 0.99 17.32
C ILE A 251 -9.62 1.37 16.10
N TYR A 252 -9.57 2.61 15.68
CA TYR A 252 -10.15 3.07 14.42
C TYR A 252 -9.06 3.58 13.50
N CYS A 253 -9.04 3.12 12.26
CA CYS A 253 -8.23 3.69 11.17
C CYS A 253 -8.92 3.49 9.82
N SER A 254 -8.43 4.17 8.78
CA SER A 254 -8.73 3.83 7.38
C SER A 254 -7.69 2.85 6.84
N ASP A 255 -8.00 2.16 5.73
CA ASP A 255 -7.01 1.32 5.07
C ASP A 255 -6.03 2.11 4.18
N HIS A 256 -6.41 3.27 3.69
CA HIS A 256 -5.57 4.28 3.02
C HIS A 256 -6.34 5.61 2.91
N GLY A 257 -5.81 6.57 2.15
CA GLY A 257 -6.44 7.88 2.00
C GLY A 257 -7.69 7.90 1.11
N GLY A 258 -8.23 9.09 0.86
CA GLY A 258 -9.52 9.29 0.22
C GLY A 258 -9.59 8.92 -1.26
N VAL A 259 -10.78 9.01 -1.85
CA VAL A 259 -11.09 8.50 -3.20
C VAL A 259 -10.90 9.51 -4.33
N MET A 260 -10.83 10.81 -4.00
CA MET A 260 -10.73 11.82 -5.04
C MET A 260 -9.47 11.60 -5.90
N PRO A 261 -9.51 11.94 -7.21
CA PRO A 261 -8.33 11.79 -8.07
C PRO A 261 -7.08 12.40 -7.45
N ARG A 262 -5.91 11.75 -7.55
CA ARG A 262 -4.64 12.05 -6.89
C ARG A 262 -4.58 11.69 -5.39
N SER A 263 -5.59 11.04 -4.81
CA SER A 263 -5.56 10.51 -3.43
C SER A 263 -5.29 9.01 -3.42
N LYS A 264 -6.33 8.17 -3.46
CA LYS A 264 -6.18 6.71 -3.59
C LYS A 264 -5.24 6.33 -4.74
N ARG A 265 -4.33 5.41 -4.52
CA ARG A 265 -3.27 4.95 -5.43
C ARG A 265 -2.06 5.88 -5.53
N PHE A 266 -2.05 7.04 -4.86
CA PHE A 266 -0.95 7.99 -4.92
C PHE A 266 -0.35 8.23 -3.53
N LEU A 267 0.99 8.35 -3.46
CA LEU A 267 1.70 8.42 -2.17
C LEU A 267 1.66 9.81 -1.51
N TYR A 268 1.00 10.78 -2.11
CA TYR A 268 0.82 12.11 -1.52
C TYR A 268 0.03 12.04 -0.21
N SER A 269 0.11 13.07 0.59
CA SER A 269 -0.55 13.14 1.90
C SER A 269 -2.05 12.81 1.84
N SER A 270 -2.74 13.19 0.78
CA SER A 270 -4.16 12.85 0.55
C SER A 270 -4.42 11.34 0.39
N GLY A 271 -3.40 10.57 -0.03
CA GLY A 271 -3.48 9.12 -0.24
C GLY A 271 -2.92 8.29 0.89
N THR A 272 -2.00 8.85 1.71
CA THR A 272 -1.28 8.08 2.73
C THR A 272 -1.52 8.54 4.17
N HIS A 273 -1.93 9.79 4.42
CA HIS A 273 -2.15 10.29 5.77
C HIS A 273 -3.52 9.85 6.29
N CYS A 274 -3.50 8.78 7.09
CA CYS A 274 -4.68 8.10 7.57
C CYS A 274 -5.03 8.48 9.01
N PRO A 275 -6.32 8.46 9.39
CA PRO A 275 -6.70 8.59 10.79
C PRO A 275 -6.26 7.37 11.58
N LEU A 276 -5.86 7.58 12.83
CA LEU A 276 -5.68 6.54 13.84
C LEU A 276 -6.17 7.07 15.20
N ILE A 277 -7.21 6.42 15.73
CA ILE A 277 -7.77 6.74 17.03
C ILE A 277 -7.78 5.46 17.86
N VAL A 278 -7.28 5.51 19.09
CA VAL A 278 -7.23 4.36 19.98
C VAL A 278 -7.93 4.72 21.29
N ARG A 279 -9.06 4.06 21.59
CA ARG A 279 -9.71 4.14 22.88
C ARG A 279 -9.23 2.99 23.76
N ILE A 280 -8.69 3.33 24.93
CA ILE A 280 -8.17 2.40 25.92
C ILE A 280 -8.96 2.58 27.22
N PRO A 281 -9.69 1.55 27.69
CA PRO A 281 -10.42 1.63 28.95
C PRO A 281 -9.54 2.01 30.15
N GLU A 282 -10.12 2.69 31.14
CA GLU A 282 -9.41 3.17 32.35
C GLU A 282 -8.66 2.03 33.09
N LYS A 283 -9.20 0.82 33.10
CA LYS A 283 -8.54 -0.34 33.73
C LYS A 283 -7.21 -0.74 33.07
N TYR A 284 -6.92 -0.26 31.84
CA TYR A 284 -5.66 -0.42 31.14
C TYR A 284 -4.86 0.88 31.05
N ARG A 285 -5.03 1.77 32.04
CA ARG A 285 -4.38 3.10 32.08
C ARG A 285 -2.86 3.04 32.02
N ASP A 286 -2.28 1.95 32.47
CA ASP A 286 -0.82 1.69 32.44
C ASP A 286 -0.22 1.65 31.03
N ILE A 287 -1.06 1.54 29.98
CA ILE A 287 -0.65 1.59 28.58
C ILE A 287 -1.19 2.80 27.81
N TRP A 288 -1.70 3.83 28.49
CA TRP A 288 -2.13 5.06 27.83
C TRP A 288 -0.94 5.78 27.17
N PRO A 289 -1.07 6.20 25.88
CA PRO A 289 0.03 6.88 25.18
C PRO A 289 0.17 8.37 25.53
N ALA A 290 -0.77 8.92 26.33
CA ALA A 290 -0.76 10.28 26.82
C ALA A 290 -1.46 10.35 28.19
N GLU A 291 -1.40 11.51 28.85
CA GLU A 291 -1.88 11.71 30.24
C GLU A 291 -3.36 11.36 30.44
N ARG A 292 -4.23 11.71 29.48
CA ARG A 292 -5.68 11.51 29.55
C ARG A 292 -6.32 11.36 28.17
N PRO A 293 -7.47 10.69 28.08
CA PRO A 293 -8.27 10.65 26.86
C PRO A 293 -8.58 12.04 26.29
N GLY A 294 -8.79 12.12 24.99
CA GLY A 294 -8.99 13.34 24.21
C GLY A 294 -7.69 14.02 23.75
N MET A 295 -6.53 13.60 24.24
CA MET A 295 -5.26 14.16 23.83
C MET A 295 -4.80 13.63 22.46
N ALA A 296 -4.06 14.49 21.76
CA ALA A 296 -3.34 14.12 20.54
C ALA A 296 -2.01 13.43 20.90
N VAL A 297 -1.63 12.45 20.09
CA VAL A 297 -0.35 11.72 20.18
C VAL A 297 0.44 12.01 18.92
N ASP A 298 1.61 12.61 19.08
CA ASP A 298 2.45 13.07 17.96
C ASP A 298 3.44 12.00 17.45
N ARG A 299 3.29 10.75 17.84
CA ARG A 299 4.15 9.64 17.39
C ARG A 299 3.94 9.34 15.92
N LEU A 300 5.05 9.15 15.18
CA LEU A 300 5.04 8.62 13.80
C LEU A 300 4.68 7.13 13.85
N VAL A 301 3.60 6.77 13.17
CA VAL A 301 3.09 5.39 13.07
C VAL A 301 2.98 5.00 11.60
N SER A 302 3.49 3.84 11.27
CA SER A 302 3.38 3.22 9.96
C SER A 302 2.40 2.04 10.01
N PHE A 303 1.66 1.79 8.96
CA PHE A 303 0.69 0.70 8.94
C PHE A 303 1.32 -0.69 9.13
N VAL A 304 2.58 -0.85 8.77
CA VAL A 304 3.34 -2.08 9.06
C VAL A 304 3.54 -2.32 10.57
N ASP A 305 3.40 -1.28 11.41
CA ASP A 305 3.55 -1.34 12.87
C ASP A 305 2.34 -2.00 13.55
N MET A 306 1.17 -1.93 12.90
CA MET A 306 -0.09 -2.36 13.48
C MET A 306 -0.10 -3.83 13.90
N PRO A 307 0.21 -4.82 13.02
CA PRO A 307 0.14 -6.22 13.41
C PRO A 307 1.10 -6.59 14.53
N LYS A 308 2.31 -6.00 14.53
CA LYS A 308 3.30 -6.20 15.60
C LYS A 308 2.78 -5.67 16.94
N THR A 309 2.13 -4.51 16.92
CA THR A 309 1.51 -3.91 18.11
C THR A 309 0.34 -4.74 18.62
N TRP A 310 -0.51 -5.30 17.73
CA TRP A 310 -1.61 -6.17 18.13
C TRP A 310 -1.13 -7.44 18.83
N LEU A 311 -0.05 -8.05 18.32
CA LEU A 311 0.55 -9.22 18.92
C LEU A 311 1.16 -8.91 20.31
N SER A 312 1.82 -7.76 20.46
CA SER A 312 2.33 -7.30 21.76
C SER A 312 1.21 -7.06 22.77
N LEU A 313 0.12 -6.36 22.38
CA LEU A 313 -1.05 -6.13 23.25
C LEU A 313 -1.73 -7.43 23.68
N ALA A 314 -1.71 -8.44 22.83
CA ALA A 314 -2.22 -9.78 23.13
C ALA A 314 -1.27 -10.63 23.98
N GLY A 315 -0.03 -10.18 24.19
CA GLY A 315 1.01 -10.92 24.92
C GLY A 315 1.41 -12.21 24.20
N THR A 316 1.50 -12.20 22.88
CA THR A 316 1.91 -13.34 22.06
C THR A 316 3.29 -13.15 21.46
N GLU A 317 3.96 -14.26 21.13
CA GLU A 317 5.26 -14.23 20.43
C GLU A 317 5.15 -13.50 19.08
N ILE A 318 6.12 -12.66 18.78
CA ILE A 318 6.20 -11.89 17.55
C ILE A 318 7.30 -12.50 16.66
N PRO A 319 6.95 -13.00 15.45
CA PRO A 319 7.94 -13.53 14.52
C PRO A 319 8.93 -12.46 14.05
N LYS A 320 10.19 -12.86 13.83
CA LYS A 320 11.26 -11.97 13.31
C LYS A 320 10.98 -11.39 11.92
N THR A 321 10.04 -11.97 11.20
CA THR A 321 9.60 -11.48 9.87
C THR A 321 8.78 -10.21 9.94
N PHE A 322 8.23 -9.85 11.11
CA PHE A 322 7.47 -8.59 11.28
C PHE A 322 8.41 -7.39 11.26
N GLN A 323 8.18 -6.46 10.34
CA GLN A 323 9.09 -5.36 10.00
C GLN A 323 8.72 -4.02 10.64
N GLY A 324 7.55 -3.95 11.30
CA GLY A 324 7.09 -2.75 12.00
C GLY A 324 7.70 -2.59 13.39
N THR A 325 7.28 -1.52 14.08
CA THR A 325 7.61 -1.19 15.47
C THR A 325 6.37 -1.27 16.36
N ILE A 326 6.55 -1.60 17.63
CA ILE A 326 5.45 -1.56 18.62
C ILE A 326 5.25 -0.10 19.04
N PHE A 327 4.12 0.49 18.69
CA PHE A 327 3.83 1.89 18.98
C PHE A 327 2.91 2.10 20.21
N LEU A 328 2.33 1.02 20.75
CA LEU A 328 1.41 1.07 21.87
C LEU A 328 1.56 -0.17 22.75
N GLY A 329 1.44 -0.03 24.06
CA GLY A 329 1.52 -1.13 25.01
C GLY A 329 2.66 -0.98 26.00
N LYS A 330 3.00 -2.08 26.70
CA LYS A 330 4.12 -2.10 27.67
C LYS A 330 5.48 -2.18 26.98
N ASP A 331 5.54 -2.86 25.84
CA ASP A 331 6.77 -3.14 25.11
C ASP A 331 6.99 -2.15 23.97
N ILE A 332 6.64 -0.86 24.19
CA ILE A 332 6.75 0.19 23.18
C ILE A 332 8.21 0.34 22.72
N GLU A 333 8.42 0.30 21.40
CA GLU A 333 9.75 0.45 20.81
C GLU A 333 10.05 1.94 20.49
N PRO A 334 11.31 2.31 20.28
CA PRO A 334 11.67 3.67 19.86
C PRO A 334 10.90 4.11 18.63
N GLU A 335 10.53 5.40 18.59
CA GLU A 335 9.86 5.99 17.44
C GLU A 335 10.79 5.95 16.20
N PRO A 336 10.32 5.45 15.04
CA PRO A 336 11.13 5.47 13.83
C PRO A 336 11.34 6.90 13.34
N GLU A 337 12.54 7.22 12.84
CA GLU A 337 12.84 8.54 12.26
C GLU A 337 12.05 8.79 10.97
N TYR A 338 11.80 7.72 10.19
CA TYR A 338 11.12 7.80 8.91
C TYR A 338 10.08 6.70 8.73
N HIS A 339 9.01 7.06 8.04
CA HIS A 339 8.03 6.17 7.44
C HIS A 339 8.36 5.97 5.95
N LEU A 340 8.17 4.75 5.43
CA LEU A 340 8.31 4.41 4.01
C LEU A 340 6.97 4.03 3.40
N SER A 341 6.65 4.62 2.24
CA SER A 341 5.56 4.17 1.37
C SER A 341 6.08 3.82 -0.03
N PHE A 342 5.32 2.97 -0.72
CA PHE A 342 5.64 2.50 -2.06
C PHE A 342 4.39 2.50 -2.93
N ARG A 343 4.58 2.80 -4.21
CA ARG A 343 3.57 2.60 -5.24
C ARG A 343 4.15 1.71 -6.32
N GLU A 344 3.35 0.74 -6.72
CA GLU A 344 3.59 -0.13 -7.87
C GLU A 344 2.37 -0.08 -8.79
N ARG A 345 2.19 -1.10 -9.64
CA ARG A 345 1.02 -1.18 -10.48
C ARG A 345 -0.27 -1.09 -9.65
N ALA A 346 -1.12 -0.18 -10.04
CA ALA A 346 -2.48 -0.05 -9.54
C ALA A 346 -3.46 -0.29 -10.70
N ASP A 347 -4.38 -1.24 -10.51
CA ASP A 347 -5.31 -1.70 -11.56
C ASP A 347 -4.55 -2.04 -12.87
N GLU A 348 -4.83 -1.37 -14.00
CA GLU A 348 -4.18 -1.57 -15.28
C GLU A 348 -2.90 -0.75 -15.51
N ARG A 349 -2.56 0.18 -14.60
CA ARG A 349 -1.46 1.14 -14.80
C ARG A 349 -0.18 0.75 -14.09
N CYS A 350 0.89 0.62 -14.89
CA CYS A 350 2.24 0.47 -14.38
C CYS A 350 2.73 1.77 -13.75
N ASP A 351 3.38 1.64 -12.61
CA ASP A 351 4.08 2.72 -11.93
C ASP A 351 5.17 2.14 -11.02
N CYS A 352 6.10 2.98 -10.57
CA CYS A 352 7.07 2.64 -9.52
C CYS A 352 7.51 3.93 -8.82
N VAL A 353 7.06 4.10 -7.58
CA VAL A 353 7.40 5.26 -6.74
C VAL A 353 7.76 4.77 -5.35
N ARG A 354 8.77 5.41 -4.75
CA ARG A 354 9.05 5.29 -3.32
C ARG A 354 8.95 6.65 -2.66
N MET A 355 8.40 6.69 -1.46
CA MET A 355 8.33 7.89 -0.64
C MET A 355 8.84 7.58 0.75
N ILE A 356 9.71 8.44 1.26
CA ILE A 356 10.14 8.44 2.66
C ILE A 356 9.80 9.78 3.31
N ARG A 357 9.28 9.74 4.53
CA ARG A 357 8.91 10.96 5.24
C ARG A 357 9.23 10.88 6.72
N ASP A 358 9.52 12.02 7.31
CA ASP A 358 9.38 12.27 8.74
C ASP A 358 7.98 12.88 9.04
N LYS A 359 7.78 13.43 10.23
CA LYS A 359 6.50 14.08 10.60
C LYS A 359 6.15 15.32 9.77
N ARG A 360 7.13 15.92 9.10
CA ARG A 360 6.96 17.20 8.40
C ARG A 360 7.33 17.15 6.94
N PHE A 361 8.41 16.47 6.57
CA PHE A 361 8.94 16.50 5.22
C PHE A 361 8.76 15.14 4.54
N ALA A 362 8.44 15.17 3.26
CA ALA A 362 8.32 13.97 2.42
C ALA A 362 9.21 14.08 1.19
N TYR A 363 10.03 13.06 0.93
CA TYR A 363 10.86 12.91 -0.25
C TYR A 363 10.35 11.75 -1.09
N TYR A 364 10.17 12.00 -2.38
CA TYR A 364 9.67 11.02 -3.36
C TYR A 364 10.73 10.74 -4.41
N LYS A 365 10.80 9.48 -4.85
CA LYS A 365 11.58 9.04 -5.98
C LYS A 365 10.68 8.33 -6.98
N ASN A 366 10.55 8.93 -8.18
CA ASN A 366 9.76 8.44 -9.28
C ASN A 366 10.66 7.64 -10.22
N TYR A 367 10.56 6.31 -10.20
CA TYR A 367 11.35 5.43 -11.06
C TYR A 367 10.82 5.35 -12.51
N MET A 368 9.61 5.85 -12.75
CA MET A 368 8.98 5.94 -14.08
C MET A 368 8.54 7.39 -14.38
N PRO A 369 9.50 8.36 -14.42
CA PRO A 369 9.16 9.78 -14.56
C PRO A 369 8.59 10.13 -15.95
N TYR A 370 8.80 9.29 -16.95
CA TYR A 370 8.25 9.44 -18.30
C TYR A 370 6.72 9.25 -18.35
N ALA A 371 6.13 8.57 -17.34
CA ALA A 371 4.69 8.40 -17.22
C ALA A 371 4.06 9.50 -16.36
N PRO A 372 2.91 10.09 -16.75
CA PRO A 372 2.18 11.02 -15.89
C PRO A 372 1.61 10.28 -14.67
N ALA A 373 1.32 11.01 -13.58
CA ALA A 373 0.59 10.45 -12.46
C ALA A 373 -0.88 10.19 -12.84
N GLY A 374 -1.50 11.12 -13.56
CA GLY A 374 -2.90 11.10 -13.96
C GLY A 374 -3.19 10.25 -15.19
N GLN A 375 -2.79 8.98 -15.14
CA GLN A 375 -3.13 8.01 -16.17
C GLN A 375 -4.59 7.57 -16.05
N TYR A 376 -5.25 7.30 -17.17
CA TYR A 376 -6.61 6.76 -17.18
C TYR A 376 -6.67 5.43 -16.41
N LEU A 377 -7.55 5.36 -15.43
CA LEU A 377 -7.88 4.17 -14.65
C LEU A 377 -9.37 3.92 -14.79
N ALA A 378 -9.77 2.83 -15.41
CA ALA A 378 -11.18 2.54 -15.72
C ALA A 378 -12.09 2.59 -14.48
N TYR A 379 -11.57 2.24 -13.31
CA TYR A 379 -12.31 2.29 -12.06
C TYR A 379 -12.43 3.70 -11.50
N LEU A 380 -11.33 4.47 -11.47
CA LEU A 380 -11.30 5.86 -11.00
C LEU A 380 -12.11 6.79 -11.92
N TRP A 381 -12.09 6.57 -13.24
CA TRP A 381 -12.84 7.41 -14.20
C TRP A 381 -14.36 7.25 -14.11
N LYS A 382 -14.87 6.33 -13.27
CA LYS A 382 -16.29 6.29 -12.88
C LYS A 382 -16.68 7.38 -11.89
N ILE A 383 -15.74 8.05 -11.24
CA ILE A 383 -15.96 9.27 -10.45
C ILE A 383 -15.96 10.44 -11.42
N GLN A 384 -17.05 11.20 -11.50
CA GLN A 384 -17.22 12.32 -12.45
C GLN A 384 -16.09 13.36 -12.38
N ALA A 385 -15.46 13.52 -11.24
CA ALA A 385 -14.32 14.42 -11.06
C ALA A 385 -13.14 14.07 -12.00
N ALA A 386 -12.84 12.79 -12.25
CA ALA A 386 -11.66 12.38 -13.03
C ALA A 386 -11.79 12.75 -14.52
N PRO A 387 -12.83 12.33 -15.26
CA PRO A 387 -13.01 12.72 -16.66
C PRO A 387 -13.24 14.22 -16.84
N ALA A 388 -13.90 14.89 -15.89
CA ALA A 388 -14.09 16.34 -15.96
C ALA A 388 -12.75 17.11 -15.83
N TRP A 389 -11.86 16.66 -14.93
CA TRP A 389 -10.53 17.23 -14.77
C TRP A 389 -9.64 16.96 -15.98
N GLU A 390 -9.64 15.72 -16.50
CA GLU A 390 -8.92 15.35 -17.73
C GLU A 390 -9.36 16.23 -18.91
N LYS A 391 -10.68 16.38 -19.13
CA LYS A 391 -11.23 17.24 -20.19
C LYS A 391 -10.77 18.69 -20.04
N HIS A 392 -10.85 19.26 -18.83
CA HIS A 392 -10.41 20.63 -18.54
C HIS A 392 -8.91 20.82 -18.84
N HIS A 393 -8.10 19.81 -18.55
CA HIS A 393 -6.67 19.81 -18.88
C HIS A 393 -6.42 19.77 -20.40
N ARG A 394 -7.11 18.87 -21.11
CA ARG A 394 -6.99 18.76 -22.59
C ARG A 394 -7.42 20.02 -23.33
N GLU A 395 -8.36 20.76 -22.75
CA GLU A 395 -8.79 22.06 -23.25
C GLU A 395 -7.80 23.20 -22.94
N GLY A 396 -6.64 22.91 -22.32
CA GLY A 396 -5.61 23.90 -21.97
C GLY A 396 -6.02 24.86 -20.85
N LYS A 397 -7.05 24.54 -20.05
CA LYS A 397 -7.63 25.42 -19.03
C LYS A 397 -7.02 25.24 -17.63
N THR A 398 -6.12 24.27 -17.45
CA THR A 398 -5.43 24.05 -16.17
C THR A 398 -4.23 24.98 -16.02
N ASN A 399 -3.96 25.38 -14.78
CA ASN A 399 -2.73 26.10 -14.42
C ASN A 399 -1.58 25.11 -14.13
N GLU A 400 -0.45 25.60 -13.62
CA GLU A 400 0.71 24.76 -13.31
C GLU A 400 0.39 23.69 -12.27
N ILE A 401 -0.32 24.03 -11.19
CA ILE A 401 -0.67 23.10 -10.10
C ILE A 401 -1.72 22.10 -10.57
N THR A 402 -2.83 22.58 -11.15
CA THR A 402 -3.95 21.73 -11.55
C THR A 402 -3.67 20.91 -12.82
N GLY A 403 -2.62 21.24 -13.60
CA GLY A 403 -2.20 20.50 -14.79
C GLY A 403 -1.10 19.48 -14.53
N ARG A 404 -0.35 19.59 -13.42
CA ARG A 404 0.80 18.73 -13.13
C ARG A 404 0.45 17.24 -13.12
N PHE A 405 -0.73 16.90 -12.64
CA PHE A 405 -1.20 15.52 -12.56
C PHE A 405 -1.13 14.77 -13.90
N PHE A 406 -1.41 15.46 -15.02
CA PHE A 406 -1.47 14.88 -16.36
C PHE A 406 -0.18 15.04 -17.18
N ARG A 407 0.87 15.65 -16.62
CA ARG A 407 2.17 15.82 -17.28
C ARG A 407 3.18 14.77 -16.82
N PRO A 408 4.23 14.49 -17.62
CA PRO A 408 5.38 13.70 -17.17
C PRO A 408 5.94 14.26 -15.86
N ARG A 409 6.42 13.37 -15.01
CA ARG A 409 6.90 13.72 -13.67
C ARG A 409 8.38 14.06 -13.69
N VAL A 410 8.83 14.75 -12.65
CA VAL A 410 10.25 14.84 -12.31
C VAL A 410 10.71 13.54 -11.62
N SER A 411 12.00 13.24 -11.66
CA SER A 411 12.56 12.04 -11.02
C SER A 411 12.45 12.10 -9.49
N GLU A 412 12.52 13.29 -8.91
CA GLU A 412 12.51 13.50 -7.47
C GLU A 412 11.59 14.65 -7.07
N GLU A 413 10.90 14.49 -5.93
CA GLU A 413 10.05 15.52 -5.36
C GLU A 413 10.32 15.64 -3.85
N PHE A 414 10.19 16.85 -3.29
CA PHE A 414 10.35 17.10 -1.88
C PHE A 414 9.35 18.14 -1.38
N TYR A 415 8.63 17.86 -0.27
CA TYR A 415 7.56 18.70 0.23
C TYR A 415 7.66 18.95 1.73
N ASP A 416 7.31 20.17 2.19
CA ASP A 416 7.00 20.48 3.59
C ASP A 416 5.49 20.25 3.82
N THR A 417 5.11 19.04 4.17
CA THR A 417 3.71 18.60 4.24
C THR A 417 2.89 19.24 5.37
N VAL A 418 3.53 20.01 6.26
CA VAL A 418 2.85 20.82 7.28
C VAL A 418 2.43 22.17 6.72
N LYS A 419 3.28 22.80 5.91
CA LYS A 419 2.96 24.07 5.24
C LYS A 419 2.16 23.87 3.97
N ASP A 420 2.38 22.75 3.28
CA ASP A 420 1.78 22.37 2.01
C ASP A 420 1.11 21.00 2.17
N PHE A 421 -0.08 21.00 2.77
CA PHE A 421 -0.85 19.78 3.04
C PHE A 421 -1.19 18.99 1.75
N ASP A 422 -1.27 19.67 0.63
CA ASP A 422 -1.65 19.07 -0.66
C ASP A 422 -0.46 18.63 -1.52
N ASP A 423 0.78 18.76 -1.03
CA ASP A 423 2.00 18.37 -1.74
C ASP A 423 2.06 18.96 -3.17
N VAL A 424 1.89 20.28 -3.30
CA VAL A 424 1.86 20.98 -4.59
C VAL A 424 3.07 21.87 -4.84
N HIS A 425 3.82 22.23 -3.82
CA HIS A 425 5.02 23.06 -3.93
C HIS A 425 6.28 22.21 -3.77
N ASN A 426 6.82 21.73 -4.91
CA ASN A 426 8.03 20.90 -4.91
C ASN A 426 9.26 21.75 -4.54
N LEU A 427 9.93 21.40 -3.43
CA LEU A 427 11.09 22.07 -2.86
C LEU A 427 12.41 21.32 -3.16
N ILE A 428 12.43 20.43 -4.17
CA ILE A 428 13.59 19.57 -4.44
C ILE A 428 14.86 20.38 -4.73
N ASP A 429 14.73 21.54 -5.37
CA ASP A 429 15.83 22.41 -5.75
C ASP A 429 16.11 23.52 -4.71
N ALA A 430 15.36 23.56 -3.60
CA ALA A 430 15.53 24.60 -2.57
C ALA A 430 16.86 24.43 -1.82
N PRO A 431 17.77 25.45 -1.85
CA PRO A 431 19.11 25.31 -1.29
C PRO A 431 19.13 24.98 0.20
N GLU A 432 18.19 25.54 0.97
CA GLU A 432 18.07 25.35 2.41
C GLU A 432 17.67 23.91 2.80
N HIS A 433 17.17 23.12 1.87
CA HIS A 433 16.73 21.74 2.12
C HIS A 433 17.71 20.67 1.62
N GLN A 434 18.77 21.00 0.88
CA GLN A 434 19.67 20.02 0.24
C GLN A 434 20.29 19.01 1.23
N ASN A 435 20.72 19.46 2.42
CA ASN A 435 21.25 18.57 3.45
C ASN A 435 20.20 17.58 3.98
N ARG A 436 18.94 18.01 4.12
CA ARG A 436 17.84 17.13 4.52
C ARG A 436 17.49 16.14 3.41
N ILE A 437 17.37 16.62 2.19
CA ILE A 437 17.11 15.78 1.00
C ILE A 437 18.17 14.67 0.90
N ALA A 438 19.45 15.02 1.01
CA ALA A 438 20.55 14.05 0.96
C ALA A 438 20.47 13.00 2.08
N ARG A 439 20.05 13.37 3.30
CA ARG A 439 19.82 12.41 4.39
C ARG A 439 18.65 11.46 4.07
N MET A 440 17.53 12.00 3.57
CA MET A 440 16.35 11.22 3.24
C MET A 440 16.61 10.28 2.05
N LYS A 441 17.37 10.69 1.04
CA LYS A 441 17.84 9.81 -0.05
C LYS A 441 18.62 8.61 0.50
N ARG A 442 19.60 8.86 1.38
CA ARG A 442 20.38 7.76 2.02
C ARG A 442 19.50 6.86 2.87
N ALA A 443 18.56 7.43 3.64
CA ALA A 443 17.63 6.65 4.46
C ALA A 443 16.70 5.79 3.60
N MET A 444 16.19 6.30 2.48
CA MET A 444 15.38 5.55 1.53
C MET A 444 16.16 4.37 0.95
N ARG A 445 17.37 4.62 0.43
CA ARG A 445 18.22 3.55 -0.13
C ARG A 445 18.52 2.46 0.91
N LYS A 446 18.88 2.87 2.14
CA LYS A 446 19.11 1.94 3.25
C LYS A 446 17.87 1.08 3.52
N LYS A 447 16.69 1.69 3.60
CA LYS A 447 15.42 0.97 3.79
C LYS A 447 15.11 0.01 2.64
N GLN A 448 15.32 0.40 1.39
CA GLN A 448 15.12 -0.48 0.24
C GLN A 448 16.01 -1.72 0.30
N LEU A 449 17.29 -1.57 0.68
CA LEU A 449 18.23 -2.69 0.88
C LEU A 449 17.81 -3.58 2.04
N GLU A 450 17.50 -3.02 3.21
CA GLU A 450 17.04 -3.75 4.41
C GLU A 450 15.76 -4.57 4.13
N LEU A 451 14.85 -4.03 3.32
CA LEU A 451 13.58 -4.65 3.00
C LEU A 451 13.65 -5.62 1.81
N TYR A 452 14.78 -5.72 1.11
CA TYR A 452 14.89 -6.46 -0.13
C TYR A 452 13.83 -6.01 -1.14
N ASP A 453 13.77 -4.69 -1.42
CA ASP A 453 12.76 -4.08 -2.30
C ASP A 453 12.71 -4.76 -3.67
N SER A 454 11.70 -5.58 -3.89
CA SER A 454 11.54 -6.36 -5.12
C SER A 454 11.00 -5.55 -6.31
N GLY A 455 10.74 -4.23 -6.14
CA GLY A 455 10.04 -3.42 -7.14
C GLY A 455 10.92 -2.73 -8.18
N LEU A 456 12.24 -2.98 -8.20
CA LEU A 456 13.15 -2.32 -9.15
C LEU A 456 13.14 -2.95 -10.56
N LEU A 457 12.45 -4.05 -10.76
CA LEU A 457 12.21 -4.68 -12.05
C LEU A 457 10.72 -4.63 -12.41
N PRO A 458 10.35 -4.59 -13.70
CA PRO A 458 8.98 -4.75 -14.15
C PRO A 458 8.31 -6.02 -13.56
N GLU A 459 7.01 -5.94 -13.28
CA GLU A 459 6.25 -7.03 -12.65
C GLU A 459 6.42 -8.37 -13.39
N SER A 460 6.32 -8.38 -14.71
CA SER A 460 6.50 -9.57 -15.54
C SER A 460 7.91 -10.17 -15.47
N MET A 461 8.93 -9.32 -15.45
CA MET A 461 10.34 -9.77 -15.37
C MET A 461 10.62 -10.48 -14.05
N ARG A 462 10.21 -9.89 -12.91
CA ARG A 462 10.44 -10.52 -11.60
C ARG A 462 9.60 -11.79 -11.41
N GLN A 463 8.36 -11.83 -11.94
CA GLN A 463 7.53 -13.03 -11.90
C GLN A 463 8.15 -14.17 -12.71
N ARG A 464 8.58 -13.89 -13.95
CA ARG A 464 9.24 -14.87 -14.80
C ARG A 464 10.51 -15.41 -14.15
N ARG A 465 11.39 -14.51 -13.64
CA ARG A 465 12.64 -14.90 -12.97
C ARG A 465 12.40 -15.78 -11.75
N ALA A 466 11.42 -15.47 -10.92
CA ALA A 466 11.05 -16.31 -9.78
C ALA A 466 10.54 -17.69 -10.22
N GLN A 467 9.69 -17.74 -11.27
CA GLN A 467 9.15 -18.99 -11.82
C GLN A 467 10.23 -19.90 -12.44
N GLU A 468 11.19 -19.33 -13.18
CA GLU A 468 12.29 -20.07 -13.80
C GLU A 468 13.17 -20.80 -12.76
N HIS A 469 13.21 -20.27 -11.52
CA HIS A 469 13.97 -20.87 -10.43
C HIS A 469 13.08 -21.61 -9.40
N ASN A 470 11.77 -21.75 -9.65
CA ASN A 470 10.81 -22.36 -8.72
C ASN A 470 10.79 -21.68 -7.34
N LEU A 471 10.97 -20.37 -7.29
CA LEU A 471 10.99 -19.54 -6.09
C LEU A 471 9.76 -18.63 -6.03
N THR A 472 9.44 -18.18 -4.82
CA THR A 472 8.59 -17.02 -4.62
C THR A 472 9.40 -15.74 -4.90
N ILE A 473 8.71 -14.60 -5.14
CA ILE A 473 9.41 -13.30 -5.27
C ILE A 473 10.16 -12.93 -3.97
N TYR A 474 9.61 -13.33 -2.81
CA TYR A 474 10.28 -13.17 -1.52
C TYR A 474 11.65 -13.84 -1.48
N GLU A 475 11.73 -15.09 -1.90
CA GLU A 475 12.97 -15.87 -1.93
C GLU A 475 13.93 -15.35 -3.00
N MET A 476 13.44 -15.13 -4.22
CA MET A 476 14.23 -14.58 -5.32
C MET A 476 14.88 -13.23 -4.96
N ALA A 477 14.13 -12.31 -4.34
CA ALA A 477 14.65 -10.98 -3.99
C ALA A 477 15.75 -10.99 -2.90
N ARG A 478 15.92 -12.12 -2.19
CA ARG A 478 16.95 -12.33 -1.18
C ARG A 478 18.18 -13.07 -1.71
N ASP A 479 18.12 -13.56 -2.93
CA ASP A 479 19.29 -14.15 -3.60
C ASP A 479 19.99 -13.07 -4.47
N PRO A 480 21.18 -12.58 -4.07
CA PRO A 480 21.88 -11.53 -4.81
C PRO A 480 22.36 -11.96 -6.21
N LYS A 481 22.37 -13.28 -6.51
CA LYS A 481 22.65 -13.77 -7.86
C LYS A 481 21.45 -13.63 -8.78
N LEU A 482 20.24 -13.75 -8.23
CA LEU A 482 19.00 -13.62 -8.98
C LEU A 482 18.44 -12.19 -8.96
N TYR A 483 18.74 -11.44 -7.90
CA TYR A 483 18.22 -10.08 -7.72
C TYR A 483 19.29 -9.19 -7.06
N PRO A 484 20.32 -8.74 -7.83
CA PRO A 484 21.36 -7.86 -7.33
C PRO A 484 20.81 -6.44 -7.08
N LEU A 485 20.01 -6.28 -6.02
CA LEU A 485 19.24 -5.07 -5.72
C LEU A 485 20.10 -3.81 -5.69
N GLU A 486 21.32 -3.88 -5.12
CA GLU A 486 22.21 -2.72 -5.05
C GLU A 486 22.59 -2.23 -6.46
N SER A 487 22.94 -3.16 -7.37
CA SER A 487 23.25 -2.84 -8.76
C SER A 487 22.04 -2.27 -9.52
N TYR A 488 20.82 -2.74 -9.22
CA TYR A 488 19.60 -2.16 -9.79
C TYR A 488 19.34 -0.75 -9.29
N LEU A 489 19.58 -0.48 -8.01
CA LEU A 489 19.48 0.86 -7.45
C LEU A 489 20.48 1.82 -8.09
N ASP A 490 21.74 1.39 -8.26
CA ASP A 490 22.77 2.20 -8.91
C ASP A 490 22.42 2.51 -10.37
N ALA A 491 22.00 1.48 -11.13
CA ALA A 491 21.60 1.65 -12.52
C ALA A 491 20.37 2.56 -12.67
N ALA A 492 19.39 2.43 -11.75
CA ALA A 492 18.23 3.29 -11.72
C ALA A 492 18.58 4.73 -11.35
N ASP A 493 19.46 4.93 -10.35
CA ASP A 493 19.90 6.25 -9.93
C ASP A 493 20.58 6.98 -11.09
N THR A 494 21.54 6.32 -11.76
CA THR A 494 22.22 6.86 -12.96
C THR A 494 21.21 7.21 -14.07
N ALA A 495 20.24 6.33 -14.35
CA ALA A 495 19.23 6.60 -15.37
C ALA A 495 18.36 7.83 -15.05
N LEU A 496 18.00 8.00 -13.77
CA LEU A 496 17.13 9.07 -13.31
C LEU A 496 17.80 10.45 -13.23
N GLU A 497 19.15 10.51 -13.19
CA GLU A 497 19.92 11.75 -13.26
C GLU A 497 19.82 12.42 -14.64
N ARG A 498 19.52 11.65 -15.69
CA ARG A 498 19.37 12.15 -17.07
C ARG A 498 20.59 12.91 -17.58
N ASN A 499 21.78 12.52 -17.14
CA ASN A 499 23.02 13.15 -17.53
C ASN A 499 23.51 12.55 -18.86
N SER A 500 23.66 13.36 -19.90
CA SER A 500 24.12 12.90 -21.22
C SER A 500 25.58 12.35 -21.20
N ALA A 501 26.38 12.71 -20.18
CA ALA A 501 27.70 12.14 -19.98
C ALA A 501 27.67 10.63 -19.67
N ASP A 502 26.50 10.09 -19.20
CA ASP A 502 26.34 8.68 -18.89
C ASP A 502 25.94 7.82 -20.10
N LEU A 503 25.82 8.40 -21.30
CA LEU A 503 25.52 7.66 -22.51
C LEU A 503 26.45 6.43 -22.74
N PRO A 504 27.77 6.49 -22.55
CA PRO A 504 28.64 5.31 -22.68
C PRO A 504 28.32 4.21 -21.65
N THR A 505 27.93 4.60 -20.43
CA THR A 505 27.52 3.68 -19.37
C THR A 505 26.24 2.91 -19.76
N PHE A 506 25.26 3.59 -20.32
CA PHE A 506 24.03 2.96 -20.80
C PHE A 506 24.32 2.04 -22.01
N VAL A 507 25.10 2.48 -22.99
CA VAL A 507 25.47 1.64 -24.14
C VAL A 507 26.20 0.37 -23.69
N LYS A 508 27.13 0.46 -22.73
CA LYS A 508 27.79 -0.70 -22.12
C LYS A 508 26.78 -1.59 -21.36
N GLY A 509 25.88 -0.98 -20.61
CA GLY A 509 24.82 -1.67 -19.85
C GLY A 509 23.90 -2.52 -20.74
N MET A 510 23.66 -2.11 -21.98
CA MET A 510 22.85 -2.89 -22.93
C MET A 510 23.45 -4.25 -23.32
N SER A 511 24.72 -4.50 -23.06
CA SER A 511 25.38 -5.79 -23.28
C SER A 511 25.55 -6.61 -21.98
N HIS A 512 24.95 -6.19 -20.87
CA HIS A 512 25.08 -6.90 -19.60
C HIS A 512 24.33 -8.23 -19.62
N SER A 513 24.85 -9.26 -18.94
CA SER A 513 24.19 -10.58 -18.86
C SER A 513 22.84 -10.53 -18.13
N ASP A 514 22.71 -9.70 -17.11
CA ASP A 514 21.45 -9.52 -16.36
C ASP A 514 20.48 -8.60 -17.11
N SER A 515 19.27 -9.13 -17.42
CA SER A 515 18.23 -8.39 -18.14
C SER A 515 17.70 -7.18 -17.38
N GLY A 516 17.78 -7.15 -16.04
CA GLY A 516 17.40 -6.00 -15.24
C GLY A 516 18.35 -4.81 -15.40
N ILE A 517 19.65 -5.08 -15.53
CA ILE A 517 20.64 -4.03 -15.84
C ILE A 517 20.42 -3.51 -17.28
N ARG A 518 20.15 -4.41 -18.26
CA ARG A 518 19.79 -3.99 -19.61
C ARG A 518 18.50 -3.15 -19.63
N TYR A 519 17.51 -3.53 -18.81
CA TYR A 519 16.28 -2.75 -18.67
C TYR A 519 16.56 -1.32 -18.17
N TRP A 520 17.36 -1.15 -17.11
CA TRP A 520 17.69 0.18 -16.61
C TRP A 520 18.58 0.97 -17.57
N ALA A 521 19.44 0.29 -18.32
CA ALA A 521 20.26 0.92 -19.37
C ALA A 521 19.37 1.50 -20.49
N VAL A 522 18.38 0.74 -20.99
CA VAL A 522 17.45 1.26 -22.01
C VAL A 522 16.52 2.34 -21.44
N VAL A 523 16.14 2.28 -20.18
CA VAL A 523 15.42 3.37 -19.51
C VAL A 523 16.27 4.63 -19.45
N GLY A 524 17.57 4.53 -19.16
CA GLY A 524 18.52 5.65 -19.22
C GLY A 524 18.57 6.27 -20.61
N LEU A 525 18.73 5.46 -21.65
CA LEU A 525 18.70 5.92 -23.04
C LEU A 525 17.37 6.61 -23.40
N HIS A 526 16.25 6.06 -22.91
CA HIS A 526 14.92 6.67 -23.12
C HIS A 526 14.82 8.07 -22.47
N LEU A 527 15.37 8.23 -21.28
CA LEU A 527 15.33 9.48 -20.52
C LEU A 527 16.30 10.54 -21.06
N LEU A 528 17.36 10.16 -21.74
CA LEU A 528 18.27 11.07 -22.44
C LEU A 528 17.64 11.72 -23.69
N GLN A 529 16.51 11.21 -24.19
CA GLN A 529 15.84 11.76 -25.37
C GLN A 529 16.81 11.88 -26.57
N ASN A 530 16.91 13.06 -27.18
CA ASN A 530 17.74 13.27 -28.36
C ASN A 530 19.26 13.03 -28.13
N ASP A 531 19.73 13.12 -26.88
CA ASP A 531 21.12 12.82 -26.55
C ASP A 531 21.43 11.32 -26.69
N ALA A 532 20.43 10.45 -26.81
CA ALA A 532 20.56 9.03 -27.09
C ALA A 532 20.71 8.71 -28.61
N ILE A 533 20.67 9.69 -29.52
CA ILE A 533 20.82 9.46 -30.97
C ILE A 533 22.08 8.64 -31.30
N PRO A 534 23.28 8.86 -30.70
CA PRO A 534 24.44 8.02 -30.96
C PRO A 534 24.26 6.54 -30.62
N ALA A 535 23.32 6.18 -29.78
CA ALA A 535 22.99 4.81 -29.35
C ALA A 535 21.93 4.12 -30.24
N VAL A 536 21.45 4.74 -31.33
CA VAL A 536 20.38 4.18 -32.18
C VAL A 536 20.69 2.75 -32.61
N ARG A 537 21.92 2.45 -33.04
CA ARG A 537 22.32 1.08 -33.45
C ARG A 537 22.25 0.09 -32.28
N THR A 538 22.60 0.51 -31.07
CA THR A 538 22.48 -0.31 -29.85
C THR A 538 21.02 -0.60 -29.55
N LEU A 539 20.12 0.39 -29.70
CA LEU A 539 18.71 0.24 -29.54
C LEU A 539 18.06 -0.68 -30.59
N GLU A 540 18.53 -0.59 -31.86
CA GLU A 540 18.07 -1.51 -32.91
C GLU A 540 18.45 -2.96 -32.61
N ASN A 541 19.68 -3.20 -32.12
CA ASN A 541 20.09 -4.53 -31.66
C ASN A 541 19.25 -5.03 -30.47
N ALA A 542 18.85 -4.14 -29.58
CA ALA A 542 18.02 -4.47 -28.42
C ALA A 542 16.57 -4.90 -28.77
N LEU A 543 16.12 -4.70 -30.01
CA LEU A 543 14.85 -5.26 -30.50
C LEU A 543 14.89 -6.79 -30.62
N LEU A 544 16.08 -7.39 -30.58
CA LEU A 544 16.30 -8.84 -30.59
C LEU A 544 16.63 -9.39 -29.19
N ASP A 545 16.53 -8.57 -28.12
CA ASP A 545 16.81 -9.00 -26.74
C ASP A 545 15.89 -10.17 -26.33
N GLU A 546 16.38 -11.05 -25.47
CA GLU A 546 15.58 -12.14 -24.89
C GLU A 546 14.43 -11.63 -24.00
N SER A 547 14.59 -10.44 -23.37
CA SER A 547 13.59 -9.80 -22.52
C SER A 547 12.66 -8.91 -23.33
N ASP A 548 11.37 -9.23 -23.32
CA ASP A 548 10.35 -8.39 -23.94
C ASP A 548 10.28 -6.99 -23.33
N GLU A 549 10.58 -6.84 -22.03
CA GLU A 549 10.60 -5.54 -21.36
C GLU A 549 11.69 -4.63 -21.93
N VAL A 550 12.87 -5.19 -22.26
CA VAL A 550 13.95 -4.48 -22.93
C VAL A 550 13.54 -4.11 -24.36
N LYS A 551 12.97 -5.06 -25.13
CA LYS A 551 12.47 -4.80 -26.50
C LYS A 551 11.44 -3.67 -26.52
N ILE A 552 10.46 -3.69 -25.61
CA ILE A 552 9.39 -2.69 -25.52
C ILE A 552 9.97 -1.30 -25.30
N MET A 553 10.89 -1.15 -24.34
CA MET A 553 11.50 0.14 -24.03
C MET A 553 12.43 0.61 -25.15
N ALA A 554 13.20 -0.28 -25.79
CA ALA A 554 14.04 0.04 -26.94
C ALA A 554 13.19 0.49 -28.15
N ALA A 555 12.13 -0.22 -28.44
CA ALA A 555 11.20 0.11 -29.52
C ALA A 555 10.55 1.49 -29.32
N TRP A 556 10.07 1.77 -28.10
CA TRP A 556 9.51 3.09 -27.78
C TRP A 556 10.57 4.19 -27.90
N THR A 557 11.79 3.95 -27.42
CA THR A 557 12.89 4.90 -27.54
C THR A 557 13.22 5.20 -29.00
N LEU A 558 13.27 4.17 -29.86
CA LEU A 558 13.49 4.32 -31.30
C LEU A 558 12.38 5.17 -31.96
N VAL A 559 11.11 4.97 -31.60
CA VAL A 559 10.01 5.82 -32.10
C VAL A 559 10.27 7.29 -31.75
N LYS A 560 10.68 7.58 -30.52
CA LYS A 560 11.03 8.95 -30.09
C LYS A 560 12.22 9.53 -30.83
N LEU A 561 13.18 8.69 -31.22
CA LEU A 561 14.39 9.09 -31.98
C LEU A 561 14.16 9.07 -33.50
N SER A 562 12.92 9.22 -33.96
CA SER A 562 12.54 9.26 -35.38
C SER A 562 12.81 7.97 -36.18
N ARG A 563 12.95 6.84 -35.50
CA ARG A 563 13.00 5.48 -36.10
C ARG A 563 11.62 4.79 -35.96
N LYS A 564 10.56 5.50 -36.38
CA LYS A 564 9.18 5.14 -36.09
C LYS A 564 8.80 3.75 -36.63
N GLU A 565 9.09 3.47 -37.92
CA GLU A 565 8.70 2.20 -38.53
C GLU A 565 9.38 0.99 -37.86
N THR A 566 10.66 1.12 -37.53
CA THR A 566 11.43 0.05 -36.84
C THR A 566 10.86 -0.25 -35.47
N GLY A 567 10.61 0.79 -34.67
CA GLY A 567 10.03 0.63 -33.33
C GLY A 567 8.60 0.08 -33.37
N LEU A 568 7.72 0.63 -34.22
CA LEU A 568 6.34 0.17 -34.33
C LEU A 568 6.21 -1.27 -34.84
N LYS A 569 7.12 -1.71 -35.75
CA LYS A 569 7.15 -3.11 -36.19
C LYS A 569 7.38 -4.05 -35.00
N CYS A 570 8.36 -3.79 -34.15
CA CYS A 570 8.63 -4.62 -32.96
C CYS A 570 7.43 -4.66 -32.01
N LEU A 571 6.82 -3.50 -31.70
CA LEU A 571 5.66 -3.44 -30.82
C LEU A 571 4.43 -4.17 -31.41
N ARG A 572 4.25 -4.12 -32.74
CA ARG A 572 3.20 -4.88 -33.46
C ARG A 572 3.41 -6.38 -33.30
N ASP A 573 4.63 -6.86 -33.51
CA ASP A 573 4.94 -8.28 -33.40
C ASP A 573 4.70 -8.79 -31.97
N LEU A 574 5.12 -8.03 -30.95
CA LEU A 574 4.86 -8.34 -29.55
C LEU A 574 3.35 -8.33 -29.21
N LEU A 575 2.59 -7.38 -29.74
CA LEU A 575 1.16 -7.27 -29.48
C LEU A 575 0.39 -8.46 -30.10
N ASN A 576 0.72 -8.86 -31.33
CA ASN A 576 0.09 -9.95 -32.05
C ASN A 576 0.46 -11.33 -31.50
N ASN A 577 1.67 -11.51 -31.00
CA ASN A 577 2.18 -12.77 -30.46
C ASN A 577 1.72 -13.06 -29.01
N GLY A 578 1.03 -12.11 -28.35
CA GLY A 578 0.49 -12.31 -27.00
C GLY A 578 1.57 -12.48 -25.93
N THR A 579 2.45 -11.50 -25.80
CA THR A 579 3.53 -11.51 -24.81
C THR A 579 3.06 -11.56 -23.35
N THR A 580 3.83 -12.19 -22.47
CA THR A 580 3.59 -12.17 -21.01
C THR A 580 3.73 -10.75 -20.42
N THR A 581 4.41 -9.84 -21.12
CA THR A 581 4.58 -8.42 -20.77
C THR A 581 3.47 -7.52 -21.29
N HIS A 582 2.35 -8.11 -21.73
CA HIS A 582 1.23 -7.40 -22.38
C HIS A 582 0.82 -6.10 -21.66
N ARG A 583 0.82 -6.11 -20.31
CA ARG A 583 0.44 -4.92 -19.53
C ARG A 583 1.42 -3.76 -19.71
N LEU A 584 2.74 -4.00 -19.67
CA LEU A 584 3.75 -2.97 -19.94
C LEU A 584 3.59 -2.44 -21.36
N LEU A 585 3.42 -3.33 -22.34
CA LEU A 585 3.21 -2.97 -23.74
C LEU A 585 2.02 -2.03 -23.92
N LEU A 586 0.85 -2.36 -23.34
CA LEU A 586 -0.34 -1.51 -23.44
C LEU A 586 -0.11 -0.13 -22.80
N ASN A 587 0.60 -0.06 -21.67
CA ASN A 587 0.94 1.22 -21.04
C ASN A 587 1.87 2.04 -21.94
N VAL A 588 2.87 1.42 -22.55
CA VAL A 588 3.77 2.11 -23.51
C VAL A 588 3.01 2.64 -24.72
N LEU A 589 2.06 1.86 -25.28
CA LEU A 589 1.23 2.35 -26.39
C LEU A 589 0.41 3.59 -26.00
N ASP A 590 -0.11 3.64 -24.79
CA ASP A 590 -0.81 4.83 -24.29
C ASP A 590 0.14 6.03 -24.09
N TRP A 591 1.32 5.80 -23.49
CA TRP A 591 2.33 6.86 -23.30
C TRP A 591 2.94 7.39 -24.59
N MET A 592 2.90 6.62 -25.68
CA MET A 592 3.30 7.05 -27.02
C MET A 592 2.30 8.04 -27.65
N GLY A 593 1.07 8.09 -27.17
CA GLY A 593 0.02 8.99 -27.67
C GLY A 593 -0.25 8.75 -29.16
N THR A 594 -0.21 9.81 -29.96
CA THR A 594 -0.54 9.77 -31.41
C THR A 594 0.36 8.83 -32.21
N ASP A 595 1.58 8.57 -31.76
CA ASP A 595 2.51 7.67 -32.47
C ASP A 595 2.05 6.21 -32.46
N ALA A 596 1.30 5.77 -31.45
CA ALA A 596 0.76 4.42 -31.36
C ALA A 596 -0.57 4.23 -32.12
N VAL A 597 -1.26 5.32 -32.52
CA VAL A 597 -2.61 5.26 -33.12
C VAL A 597 -2.69 4.35 -34.35
N PRO A 598 -1.75 4.40 -35.33
CA PRO A 598 -1.83 3.49 -36.48
C PRO A 598 -1.79 2.01 -36.08
N LEU A 599 -0.89 1.64 -35.15
CA LEU A 599 -0.73 0.28 -34.66
C LEU A 599 -1.98 -0.18 -33.88
N VAL A 600 -2.52 0.64 -32.98
CA VAL A 600 -3.70 0.30 -32.18
C VAL A 600 -4.94 0.18 -33.08
N ARG A 601 -5.09 1.03 -34.09
CA ARG A 601 -6.17 0.93 -35.08
C ARG A 601 -6.12 -0.40 -35.84
N GLU A 602 -4.96 -0.76 -36.39
CA GLU A 602 -4.74 -2.02 -37.11
C GLU A 602 -5.07 -3.23 -36.21
N TYR A 603 -4.56 -3.23 -34.98
CA TYR A 603 -4.80 -4.29 -34.02
C TYR A 603 -6.27 -4.46 -33.66
N LEU A 604 -6.98 -3.37 -33.37
CA LEU A 604 -8.40 -3.40 -32.98
C LEU A 604 -9.33 -3.72 -34.16
N THR A 605 -8.96 -3.40 -35.39
CA THR A 605 -9.68 -3.84 -36.58
C THR A 605 -9.71 -5.37 -36.70
N SER A 606 -8.56 -6.02 -36.42
CA SER A 606 -8.45 -7.48 -36.44
C SER A 606 -8.94 -8.13 -35.14
N ASN A 607 -8.95 -7.41 -34.01
CA ASN A 607 -9.25 -7.92 -32.68
C ASN A 607 -10.24 -7.02 -31.90
N PRO A 608 -11.47 -6.79 -32.38
CA PRO A 608 -12.38 -5.80 -31.78
C PRO A 608 -12.76 -6.12 -30.32
N LYS A 609 -12.78 -7.41 -29.93
CA LYS A 609 -13.05 -7.85 -28.55
C LYS A 609 -11.96 -7.45 -27.55
N GLN A 610 -10.77 -7.04 -28.01
CA GLN A 610 -9.67 -6.56 -27.17
C GLN A 610 -9.77 -5.06 -26.83
N ALA A 611 -10.75 -4.35 -27.36
CA ALA A 611 -11.02 -2.95 -27.02
C ALA A 611 -11.54 -2.82 -25.57
N LYS A 612 -10.65 -3.02 -24.61
CA LYS A 612 -10.94 -2.96 -23.18
C LYS A 612 -9.92 -2.04 -22.49
N ASN A 613 -10.34 -1.42 -21.39
CA ASN A 613 -9.48 -0.59 -20.55
C ASN A 613 -8.60 0.39 -21.35
N ILE A 614 -7.27 0.22 -21.36
CA ILE A 614 -6.31 1.09 -22.03
C ILE A 614 -6.59 1.20 -23.54
N LEU A 615 -6.78 0.09 -24.24
CA LEU A 615 -7.05 0.11 -25.69
C LEU A 615 -8.38 0.80 -26.03
N ALA A 616 -9.41 0.61 -25.20
CA ALA A 616 -10.68 1.32 -25.36
C ALA A 616 -10.50 2.82 -25.17
N LYS A 617 -9.68 3.24 -24.20
CA LYS A 617 -9.37 4.64 -23.95
C LYS A 617 -8.59 5.27 -25.11
N ILE A 618 -7.55 4.60 -25.63
CA ILE A 618 -6.82 5.07 -26.81
C ILE A 618 -7.77 5.20 -28.00
N ALA A 619 -8.64 4.22 -28.23
CA ALA A 619 -9.61 4.27 -29.32
C ALA A 619 -10.56 5.46 -29.18
N GLN A 620 -11.11 5.67 -27.99
CA GLN A 620 -11.99 6.80 -27.69
C GLN A 620 -11.30 8.15 -27.91
N ASP A 621 -10.08 8.30 -27.38
CA ASP A 621 -9.33 9.56 -27.42
C ASP A 621 -8.90 9.96 -28.84
N HIS A 622 -8.72 8.99 -29.73
CA HIS A 622 -8.23 9.19 -31.09
C HIS A 622 -9.25 8.84 -32.19
N GLY A 623 -10.52 8.67 -31.83
CA GLY A 623 -11.60 8.43 -32.81
C GLY A 623 -11.39 7.16 -33.64
N ILE A 624 -10.90 6.07 -33.03
CA ILE A 624 -10.79 4.77 -33.69
C ILE A 624 -12.15 4.08 -33.60
N GLU A 625 -12.79 3.88 -34.75
CA GLU A 625 -14.04 3.11 -34.83
C GLU A 625 -13.76 1.63 -34.60
N ILE A 626 -14.55 1.01 -33.70
CA ILE A 626 -14.44 -0.41 -33.36
C ILE A 626 -15.70 -1.08 -33.91
N SER A 627 -15.53 -2.03 -34.84
CA SER A 627 -16.64 -2.84 -35.33
C SER A 627 -17.25 -3.65 -34.17
N LYS A 628 -18.58 -3.61 -34.03
CA LYS A 628 -19.31 -4.31 -32.97
C LYS A 628 -19.25 -5.84 -33.12
#